data_d1e0fca28b31ccccfdb4b26736e25f1d
#
_entry.id   d1e0fca28b31ccccfdb4b26736e25f1d
#
_cell.length_a   1.000
_cell.length_b   1.000
_cell.length_c   1.000
_cell.angle_alpha   90.00
_cell.angle_beta   90.00
_cell.angle_gamma   90.00
#
_symmetry.space_group_name_H-M   'P 1'
#
loop_
_entity.id
_entity.type
_entity.pdbx_description
1 polymer ?
#
loop_
_entity_poly.entity_id
_entity_poly.type
_entity_poly.pdbx_seq_one_letter_code
_entity_poly.pdbx_strand_id
1 'polypeptide(L)'
;ILTNGVLSQPNGMSEDNLLKFLSYYSDISTDWLLAGCGSMLRDDNQTKISKIVPIESEFESIPIVDISVAAGYGCENPDFIEVVETIRLPYNMLRRNRKYFCVKVRGESMSPTLLDCSFLILRLLDRSEWNEIKDNHVYVVSDRSGRAYVKRIKNRFREHGFIVCTSDNVDKANYPNFN
;
A
#
# COMPACT_ATOMS: atom_id res chain seq x y z
N ILE A 1 -19.20 2.45 -13.43
CA ILE A 1 -19.67 3.07 -12.17
C ILE A 1 -19.60 4.61 -12.26
N LEU A 2 -18.86 5.18 -13.21
CA LEU A 2 -18.74 6.64 -13.36
C LEU A 2 -19.87 7.31 -14.17
N THR A 3 -20.72 6.54 -14.78
CA THR A 3 -21.76 7.05 -15.66
C THR A 3 -23.00 7.60 -14.94
N ASN A 4 -23.29 7.11 -13.73
CA ASN A 4 -24.51 7.47 -13.03
C ASN A 4 -24.50 8.88 -12.41
N GLY A 5 -23.34 9.47 -12.15
CA GLY A 5 -23.24 10.79 -11.54
C GLY A 5 -23.47 11.95 -12.49
N VAL A 6 -23.06 11.79 -13.76
CA VAL A 6 -23.17 12.85 -14.79
C VAL A 6 -24.51 12.79 -15.51
N LEU A 7 -25.08 11.59 -15.67
CA LEU A 7 -26.34 11.36 -16.38
C LEU A 7 -27.59 11.52 -15.51
N SER A 8 -27.43 11.52 -14.18
CA SER A 8 -28.55 11.67 -13.25
C SER A 8 -28.82 13.11 -12.79
N GLN A 9 -28.02 14.07 -13.22
CA GLN A 9 -28.27 15.49 -12.90
C GLN A 9 -29.31 16.08 -13.86
N PRO A 10 -30.27 16.90 -13.38
CA PRO A 10 -31.33 17.47 -14.22
C PRO A 10 -30.82 18.35 -15.36
N ASN A 11 -29.54 18.74 -15.37
CA ASN A 11 -28.88 19.53 -16.41
C ASN A 11 -27.74 18.74 -17.10
N GLY A 12 -27.64 17.44 -16.89
CA GLY A 12 -26.62 16.58 -17.50
C GLY A 12 -26.96 16.23 -18.94
N MET A 13 -25.92 15.96 -19.76
CA MET A 13 -26.09 15.44 -21.11
C MET A 13 -26.63 14.01 -21.05
N SER A 14 -27.68 13.67 -21.81
CA SER A 14 -28.16 12.31 -21.91
C SER A 14 -27.14 11.41 -22.63
N GLU A 15 -27.18 10.11 -22.35
CA GLU A 15 -26.29 9.12 -22.96
C GLU A 15 -26.35 9.16 -24.49
N ASP A 16 -27.54 9.25 -25.07
CA ASP A 16 -27.74 9.38 -26.53
C ASP A 16 -27.09 10.63 -27.11
N ASN A 17 -27.16 11.76 -26.40
CA ASN A 17 -26.55 13.00 -26.82
C ASN A 17 -25.02 12.94 -26.69
N LEU A 18 -24.51 12.27 -25.67
CA LEU A 18 -23.08 12.03 -25.48
C LEU A 18 -22.52 11.15 -26.61
N LEU A 19 -23.21 10.07 -26.96
CA LEU A 19 -22.82 9.18 -28.07
C LEU A 19 -22.86 9.91 -29.41
N LYS A 20 -23.88 10.72 -29.67
CA LYS A 20 -23.95 11.56 -30.86
C LYS A 20 -22.82 12.58 -30.91
N PHE A 21 -22.50 13.22 -29.80
CA PHE A 21 -21.39 14.16 -29.70
C PHE A 21 -20.06 13.50 -30.03
N LEU A 22 -19.76 12.35 -29.42
CA LEU A 22 -18.53 11.61 -29.64
C LEU A 22 -18.43 11.00 -31.05
N SER A 23 -19.55 10.69 -31.69
CA SER A 23 -19.58 10.25 -33.08
C SER A 23 -19.31 11.39 -34.07
N TYR A 24 -19.71 12.60 -33.73
CA TYR A 24 -19.49 13.79 -34.56
C TYR A 24 -18.09 14.37 -34.38
N TYR A 25 -17.58 14.34 -33.12
CA TYR A 25 -16.24 14.82 -32.75
C TYR A 25 -15.36 13.63 -32.37
N SER A 26 -14.97 12.83 -33.37
CA SER A 26 -14.21 11.58 -33.16
C SER A 26 -12.78 11.80 -32.64
N ASP A 27 -12.25 13.00 -32.82
CA ASP A 27 -10.93 13.45 -32.36
C ASP A 27 -10.88 13.85 -30.89
N ILE A 28 -12.03 13.97 -30.22
CA ILE A 28 -12.07 14.27 -28.77
C ILE A 28 -11.84 12.99 -27.94
N SER A 29 -10.95 13.11 -26.97
CA SER A 29 -10.70 12.04 -25.99
C SER A 29 -11.89 11.87 -25.04
N THR A 30 -12.41 10.64 -24.94
CA THR A 30 -13.45 10.27 -23.99
C THR A 30 -13.01 10.43 -22.54
N ASP A 31 -11.74 10.13 -22.25
CA ASP A 31 -11.17 10.24 -20.91
C ASP A 31 -11.08 11.71 -20.47
N TRP A 32 -10.70 12.58 -21.39
CA TRP A 32 -10.72 14.01 -21.11
C TRP A 32 -12.15 14.54 -20.91
N LEU A 33 -13.08 14.14 -21.75
CA LEU A 33 -14.46 14.64 -21.71
C LEU A 33 -15.21 14.17 -20.44
N LEU A 34 -15.00 12.91 -20.02
CA LEU A 34 -15.76 12.31 -18.93
C LEU A 34 -15.04 12.39 -17.57
N ALA A 35 -13.72 12.35 -17.57
CA ALA A 35 -12.92 12.30 -16.34
C ALA A 35 -12.02 13.52 -16.15
N GLY A 36 -11.90 14.41 -17.15
CA GLY A 36 -10.99 15.54 -17.12
C GLY A 36 -9.51 15.15 -17.15
N CYS A 37 -9.20 13.92 -17.57
CA CYS A 37 -7.85 13.39 -17.59
C CYS A 37 -7.26 13.36 -19.00
N GLY A 38 -5.97 13.74 -19.13
CA GLY A 38 -5.25 13.68 -20.40
C GLY A 38 -5.48 14.88 -21.32
N SER A 39 -5.11 14.73 -22.61
CA SER A 39 -5.28 15.74 -23.64
C SER A 39 -6.71 15.74 -24.19
N MET A 40 -7.23 16.92 -24.51
CA MET A 40 -8.56 17.09 -25.12
C MET A 40 -8.68 16.39 -26.46
N LEU A 41 -7.64 16.47 -27.29
CA LEU A 41 -7.61 15.84 -28.60
C LEU A 41 -6.91 14.48 -28.53
N ARG A 42 -7.43 13.51 -29.25
CA ARG A 42 -6.74 12.25 -29.52
C ARG A 42 -5.57 12.56 -30.44
N ASP A 43 -4.35 12.27 -30.00
CA ASP A 43 -3.19 12.35 -30.88
C ASP A 43 -3.26 11.20 -31.87
N ASP A 44 -3.60 11.50 -33.18
CA ASP A 44 -3.61 10.53 -34.26
C ASP A 44 -2.23 9.88 -34.54
N ASN A 45 -1.18 10.34 -33.89
CA ASN A 45 0.17 9.76 -33.91
C ASN A 45 0.39 8.62 -32.92
N GLN A 46 -0.59 8.23 -32.11
CA GLN A 46 -0.49 7.06 -31.24
C GLN A 46 -1.04 5.76 -31.84
N THR A 47 -1.19 5.67 -33.16
CA THR A 47 -1.30 4.37 -33.86
C THR A 47 0.08 3.71 -34.08
N LYS A 48 1.07 4.05 -33.30
CA LYS A 48 2.08 3.07 -32.91
C LYS A 48 1.47 2.35 -31.71
N ILE A 49 0.94 1.18 -31.97
CA ILE A 49 0.86 0.10 -30.99
C ILE A 49 2.26 0.04 -30.38
N SER A 50 2.48 0.91 -29.40
CA SER A 50 3.58 0.71 -28.47
C SER A 50 3.36 -0.70 -28.01
N LYS A 51 4.32 -1.60 -28.29
CA LYS A 51 4.34 -2.97 -27.81
C LYS A 51 3.54 -3.00 -26.52
N ILE A 52 2.48 -3.79 -26.49
CA ILE A 52 1.82 -4.14 -25.25
C ILE A 52 2.93 -4.78 -24.44
N VAL A 53 3.68 -3.95 -23.70
CA VAL A 53 4.56 -4.43 -22.66
C VAL A 53 3.57 -5.09 -21.71
N PRO A 54 3.70 -6.38 -21.46
CA PRO A 54 2.75 -7.06 -20.60
C PRO A 54 2.68 -6.26 -19.30
N ILE A 55 1.49 -5.79 -18.94
CA ILE A 55 1.25 -5.00 -17.71
C ILE A 55 1.80 -5.76 -16.49
N GLU A 56 1.98 -7.07 -16.62
CA GLU A 56 2.61 -7.94 -15.63
C GLU A 56 4.04 -7.56 -15.23
N SER A 57 4.82 -6.90 -16.12
CA SER A 57 6.19 -6.47 -15.80
C SER A 57 6.29 -5.22 -14.93
N GLU A 58 5.18 -4.52 -14.71
CA GLU A 58 5.14 -3.28 -13.92
C GLU A 58 4.71 -3.49 -12.46
N PHE A 59 4.33 -4.70 -12.08
CA PHE A 59 3.82 -5.02 -10.75
C PHE A 59 4.63 -6.13 -10.09
N GLU A 60 4.88 -5.98 -8.81
CA GLU A 60 5.44 -7.01 -7.94
C GLU A 60 4.33 -7.65 -7.10
N SER A 61 4.34 -8.97 -7.00
CA SER A 61 3.42 -9.72 -6.15
C SER A 61 4.00 -9.82 -4.73
N ILE A 62 3.34 -9.18 -3.78
CA ILE A 62 3.73 -9.14 -2.37
C ILE A 62 2.90 -10.17 -1.61
N PRO A 63 3.52 -11.15 -0.92
CA PRO A 63 2.78 -12.15 -0.17
C PRO A 63 2.07 -11.52 1.03
N ILE A 64 0.83 -11.94 1.27
CA ILE A 64 0.07 -11.64 2.49
C ILE A 64 0.40 -12.72 3.51
N VAL A 65 0.94 -12.33 4.63
CA VAL A 65 1.40 -13.24 5.69
C VAL A 65 0.88 -12.81 7.06
N ASP A 66 0.94 -13.72 8.02
CA ASP A 66 0.70 -13.35 9.42
C ASP A 66 1.80 -12.41 9.90
N ILE A 67 1.44 -11.50 10.81
CA ILE A 67 2.36 -10.49 11.33
C ILE A 67 3.56 -11.11 12.05
N SER A 68 3.41 -12.26 12.69
CA SER A 68 4.49 -12.99 13.36
C SER A 68 5.53 -13.48 12.38
N VAL A 69 5.09 -13.96 11.23
CA VAL A 69 5.94 -14.40 10.11
C VAL A 69 6.72 -13.21 9.54
N ALA A 70 6.03 -12.09 9.29
CA ALA A 70 6.67 -10.87 8.79
C ALA A 70 7.71 -10.30 9.77
N ALA A 71 7.55 -10.54 11.08
CA ALA A 71 8.49 -10.16 12.12
C ALA A 71 9.71 -11.10 12.26
N GLY A 72 9.77 -12.14 11.42
CA GLY A 72 10.89 -13.09 11.39
C GLY A 72 10.79 -14.22 12.40
N TYR A 73 9.62 -14.43 13.01
CA TYR A 73 9.41 -15.53 13.93
C TYR A 73 8.90 -16.77 13.19
N GLY A 74 9.60 -17.89 13.38
CA GLY A 74 9.23 -19.18 12.76
C GLY A 74 9.75 -19.39 11.35
N CYS A 75 10.50 -18.45 10.79
CA CYS A 75 11.13 -18.59 9.49
C CYS A 75 12.64 -18.78 9.65
N GLU A 76 13.08 -19.98 9.97
CA GLU A 76 14.49 -20.37 9.74
C GLU A 76 14.82 -20.31 8.24
N ASN A 77 13.81 -20.34 7.39
CA ASN A 77 13.96 -20.30 5.94
C ASN A 77 12.78 -19.52 5.32
N PRO A 78 12.96 -18.25 4.89
CA PRO A 78 11.91 -17.45 4.28
C PRO A 78 11.33 -18.04 2.98
N ASP A 79 11.98 -19.05 2.41
CA ASP A 79 11.55 -19.73 1.18
C ASP A 79 10.42 -20.76 1.43
N PHE A 80 10.06 -21.04 2.68
CA PHE A 80 9.01 -22.00 3.07
C PHE A 80 7.72 -21.33 3.60
N ILE A 81 7.52 -20.04 3.38
CA ILE A 81 6.25 -19.40 3.71
C ILE A 81 5.21 -19.88 2.70
N GLU A 82 4.22 -20.63 3.17
CA GLU A 82 3.07 -20.99 2.37
C GLU A 82 2.27 -19.72 2.05
N VAL A 83 2.43 -19.21 0.83
CA VAL A 83 1.77 -17.99 0.37
C VAL A 83 0.40 -18.36 -0.15
N VAL A 84 -0.63 -18.11 0.65
CA VAL A 84 -2.04 -18.35 0.28
C VAL A 84 -2.58 -17.22 -0.58
N GLU A 85 -2.20 -15.99 -0.28
CA GLU A 85 -2.69 -14.78 -0.95
C GLU A 85 -1.56 -13.81 -1.26
N THR A 86 -1.71 -13.05 -2.34
CA THR A 86 -0.78 -11.99 -2.73
C THR A 86 -1.53 -10.71 -3.06
N ILE A 87 -0.87 -9.56 -2.84
CA ILE A 87 -1.29 -8.27 -3.34
C ILE A 87 -0.30 -7.81 -4.42
N ARG A 88 -0.80 -7.23 -5.50
CA ARG A 88 0.05 -6.72 -6.59
C ARG A 88 0.25 -5.22 -6.41
N LEU A 89 1.50 -4.79 -6.36
CA LEU A 89 1.87 -3.38 -6.24
C LEU A 89 2.75 -2.95 -7.41
N PRO A 90 2.58 -1.71 -7.92
CA PRO A 90 3.46 -1.16 -8.93
C PRO A 90 4.91 -1.08 -8.43
N TYR A 91 5.87 -1.44 -9.28
CA TYR A 91 7.31 -1.38 -8.92
C TYR A 91 7.79 0.01 -8.50
N ASN A 92 7.16 1.08 -8.98
CA ASN A 92 7.53 2.45 -8.61
C ASN A 92 7.23 2.79 -7.15
N MET A 93 6.37 2.01 -6.47
CA MET A 93 6.08 2.12 -5.04
C MET A 93 7.10 1.39 -4.17
N LEU A 94 7.92 0.52 -4.77
CA LEU A 94 8.82 -0.37 -4.07
C LEU A 94 10.28 0.02 -4.31
N ARG A 95 11.13 -0.16 -3.30
CA ARG A 95 12.57 -0.02 -3.48
C ARG A 95 13.14 -1.31 -4.05
N ARG A 96 13.98 -1.20 -5.06
CA ARG A 96 14.65 -2.36 -5.67
C ARG A 96 15.51 -3.11 -4.65
N ASN A 97 15.62 -4.42 -4.83
CA ASN A 97 16.44 -5.31 -3.99
C ASN A 97 16.06 -5.30 -2.50
N ARG A 98 14.77 -5.17 -2.21
CA ARG A 98 14.21 -5.27 -0.84
C ARG A 98 13.09 -6.29 -0.82
N LYS A 99 12.99 -7.03 0.28
CA LYS A 99 11.87 -7.96 0.53
C LYS A 99 10.70 -7.22 1.17
N TYR A 100 9.51 -7.50 0.67
CA TYR A 100 8.27 -6.92 1.17
C TYR A 100 7.28 -8.00 1.57
N PHE A 101 6.47 -7.68 2.56
CA PHE A 101 5.35 -8.48 3.01
C PHE A 101 4.12 -7.59 3.18
N CYS A 102 2.95 -8.17 2.97
CA CYS A 102 1.68 -7.54 3.33
C CYS A 102 1.16 -8.23 4.60
N VAL A 103 0.74 -7.44 5.59
CA VAL A 103 0.13 -7.97 6.81
C VAL A 103 -1.17 -7.25 7.10
N LYS A 104 -2.12 -7.96 7.71
CA LYS A 104 -3.36 -7.36 8.20
C LYS A 104 -3.19 -6.95 9.66
N VAL A 105 -3.45 -5.67 9.96
CA VAL A 105 -3.43 -5.15 11.34
C VAL A 105 -4.59 -5.76 12.11
N ARG A 106 -4.34 -6.12 13.36
CA ARG A 106 -5.36 -6.54 14.33
C ARG A 106 -5.26 -5.69 15.58
N GLY A 107 -6.42 -5.19 16.03
CA GLY A 107 -6.52 -4.39 17.22
C GLY A 107 -6.27 -2.90 17.00
N GLU A 108 -6.44 -2.12 18.04
CA GLU A 108 -6.54 -0.66 18.00
C GLU A 108 -5.34 0.07 18.62
N SER A 109 -4.26 -0.65 18.93
CA SER A 109 -3.11 -0.05 19.63
C SER A 109 -2.46 1.12 18.90
N MET A 110 -2.64 1.20 17.58
CA MET A 110 -2.09 2.27 16.73
C MET A 110 -3.16 3.23 16.19
N SER A 111 -4.40 3.14 16.70
CA SER A 111 -5.46 4.09 16.35
C SER A 111 -5.12 5.49 16.90
N PRO A 112 -5.42 6.59 16.17
CA PRO A 112 -6.07 6.65 14.86
C PRO A 112 -5.12 6.49 13.66
N THR A 113 -3.82 6.35 13.87
CA THR A 113 -2.83 6.30 12.78
C THR A 113 -3.02 5.07 11.88
N LEU A 114 -3.27 3.92 12.49
CA LEU A 114 -3.58 2.67 11.80
C LEU A 114 -4.85 2.09 12.41
N LEU A 115 -5.82 1.83 11.57
CA LEU A 115 -7.10 1.26 11.99
C LEU A 115 -7.03 -0.26 12.02
N ASP A 116 -7.90 -0.88 12.81
CA ASP A 116 -8.09 -2.32 12.78
C ASP A 116 -8.45 -2.78 11.37
N CYS A 117 -8.03 -3.98 11.01
CA CYS A 117 -8.23 -4.59 9.69
C CYS A 117 -7.53 -3.88 8.50
N SER A 118 -6.72 -2.85 8.71
CA SER A 118 -5.90 -2.24 7.65
C SER A 118 -4.84 -3.20 7.14
N PHE A 119 -4.50 -3.09 5.85
CA PHE A 119 -3.35 -3.78 5.26
C PHE A 119 -2.13 -2.89 5.28
N LEU A 120 -1.00 -3.44 5.73
CA LEU A 120 0.29 -2.75 5.74
C LEU A 120 1.27 -3.45 4.82
N ILE A 121 1.96 -2.66 4.00
CA ILE A 121 3.11 -3.13 3.24
C ILE A 121 4.36 -2.89 4.07
N LEU A 122 5.00 -3.96 4.46
CA LEU A 122 6.20 -3.96 5.29
C LEU A 122 7.42 -4.20 4.43
N ARG A 123 8.47 -3.44 4.67
CA ARG A 123 9.81 -3.73 4.15
C ARG A 123 10.59 -4.47 5.23
N LEU A 124 11.17 -5.61 4.87
CA LEU A 124 12.09 -6.31 5.77
C LEU A 124 13.31 -5.42 6.05
N LEU A 125 13.67 -5.31 7.32
CA LEU A 125 14.83 -4.56 7.78
C LEU A 125 15.93 -5.54 8.17
N ASP A 126 17.06 -5.48 7.47
CA ASP A 126 18.22 -6.31 7.80
C ASP A 126 18.83 -5.89 9.14
N ARG A 127 19.47 -6.84 9.85
CA ARG A 127 20.11 -6.54 11.16
C ARG A 127 21.18 -5.45 11.06
N SER A 128 21.86 -5.34 9.94
CA SER A 128 22.85 -4.28 9.68
C SER A 128 22.22 -2.88 9.66
N GLU A 129 20.93 -2.79 9.35
CA GLU A 129 20.17 -1.53 9.29
C GLU A 129 19.55 -1.14 10.65
N TRP A 130 19.65 -1.96 11.69
CA TRP A 130 19.02 -1.66 12.99
C TRP A 130 19.58 -0.40 13.66
N ASN A 131 20.84 -0.06 13.38
CA ASN A 131 21.42 1.19 13.84
C ASN A 131 20.80 2.45 13.19
N GLU A 132 20.08 2.24 12.09
CA GLU A 132 19.42 3.30 11.32
C GLU A 132 17.91 3.39 11.61
N ILE A 133 17.41 2.67 12.63
CA ILE A 133 16.03 2.78 13.07
C ILE A 133 15.72 4.23 13.42
N LYS A 134 14.74 4.79 12.73
CA LYS A 134 14.38 6.21 12.87
C LYS A 134 13.38 6.40 14.00
N ASP A 135 13.61 7.42 14.79
CA ASP A 135 12.66 7.88 15.82
C ASP A 135 11.29 8.21 15.23
N ASN A 136 10.27 7.92 15.98
CA ASN A 136 8.87 8.22 15.67
C ASN A 136 8.31 7.53 14.40
N HIS A 137 9.03 6.56 13.82
CA HIS A 137 8.52 5.74 12.73
C HIS A 137 7.85 4.48 13.27
N VAL A 138 6.91 3.95 12.49
CA VAL A 138 6.18 2.73 12.83
C VAL A 138 6.94 1.52 12.30
N TYR A 139 7.11 0.52 13.16
CA TYR A 139 7.76 -0.75 12.86
C TYR A 139 6.92 -1.93 13.34
N VAL A 140 7.14 -3.07 12.74
CA VAL A 140 6.73 -4.35 13.29
C VAL A 140 7.91 -4.89 14.09
N VAL A 141 7.67 -5.21 15.34
CA VAL A 141 8.67 -5.78 16.26
C VAL A 141 8.16 -7.09 16.83
N SER A 142 9.04 -8.06 17.03
CA SER A 142 8.72 -9.31 17.71
C SER A 142 9.41 -9.38 19.06
N ASP A 143 8.72 -9.93 20.05
CA ASP A 143 9.30 -10.25 21.34
C ASP A 143 9.98 -11.65 21.29
N ARG A 144 10.65 -12.01 22.39
CA ARG A 144 11.34 -13.32 22.50
C ARG A 144 10.40 -14.51 22.50
N SER A 145 9.11 -14.31 22.77
CA SER A 145 8.08 -15.35 22.73
C SER A 145 7.41 -15.47 21.35
N GLY A 146 7.85 -14.68 20.36
CA GLY A 146 7.36 -14.72 19.00
C GLY A 146 6.10 -13.92 18.75
N ARG A 147 5.63 -13.17 19.72
CA ARG A 147 4.50 -12.27 19.50
C ARG A 147 4.98 -11.04 18.76
N ALA A 148 4.24 -10.65 17.73
CA ALA A 148 4.56 -9.51 16.90
C ALA A 148 3.59 -8.35 17.16
N TYR A 149 4.14 -7.14 17.14
CA TYR A 149 3.42 -5.91 17.43
C TYR A 149 3.75 -4.83 16.43
N VAL A 150 2.75 -4.06 16.02
CA VAL A 150 2.94 -2.82 15.30
C VAL A 150 3.06 -1.70 16.34
N LYS A 151 4.18 -0.99 16.36
CA LYS A 151 4.44 0.07 17.34
C LYS A 151 5.23 1.21 16.71
N ARG A 152 5.07 2.39 17.30
CA ARG A 152 5.94 3.53 17.03
C ARG A 152 7.18 3.42 17.89
N ILE A 153 8.35 3.54 17.26
CA ILE A 153 9.63 3.36 17.94
C ILE A 153 10.21 4.71 18.35
N LYS A 154 10.67 4.75 19.61
CA LYS A 154 11.65 5.74 20.08
C LYS A 154 12.99 5.03 20.22
N ASN A 155 13.93 5.41 19.37
CA ASN A 155 15.24 4.77 19.34
C ASN A 155 16.14 5.34 20.43
N ARG A 156 16.46 4.50 21.42
CA ARG A 156 17.44 4.81 22.48
C ARG A 156 18.61 3.82 22.42
N PHE A 157 18.76 3.12 21.29
CA PHE A 157 19.72 2.05 21.18
C PHE A 157 21.16 2.53 21.32
N ARG A 158 21.48 3.68 20.72
CA ARG A 158 22.85 4.23 20.78
C ARG A 158 23.24 4.71 22.18
N GLU A 159 22.28 5.21 22.95
CA GLU A 159 22.53 5.81 24.27
C GLU A 159 22.36 4.80 25.40
N HIS A 160 21.39 3.89 25.27
CA HIS A 160 20.94 3.04 26.35
C HIS A 160 20.84 1.56 25.99
N GLY A 161 21.06 1.17 24.74
CA GLY A 161 21.02 -0.23 24.29
C GLY A 161 19.60 -0.81 24.11
N PHE A 162 18.54 0.03 24.12
CA PHE A 162 17.17 -0.42 23.94
C PHE A 162 16.35 0.51 23.04
N ILE A 163 15.20 0.03 22.60
CA ILE A 163 14.17 0.81 21.91
C ILE A 163 12.92 0.87 22.77
N VAL A 164 12.18 1.95 22.70
CA VAL A 164 10.87 2.07 23.37
C VAL A 164 9.78 1.94 22.32
N CYS A 165 8.89 0.98 22.54
CA CYS A 165 7.74 0.71 21.70
C CYS A 165 6.52 1.44 22.24
N THR A 166 5.97 2.39 21.47
CA THR A 166 4.84 3.21 21.89
C THR A 166 3.61 2.91 21.06
N SER A 167 2.47 2.84 21.70
CA SER A 167 1.16 2.79 21.05
C SER A 167 0.73 4.21 20.69
N ASP A 168 0.09 4.39 19.54
CA ASP A 168 -0.49 5.70 19.17
C ASP A 168 -1.85 5.91 19.86
N ASN A 169 -2.52 4.82 20.26
CA ASN A 169 -3.77 4.91 20.99
C ASN A 169 -3.58 5.65 22.32
N VAL A 170 -4.50 6.57 22.61
CA VAL A 170 -4.47 7.40 23.82
C VAL A 170 -4.78 6.60 25.09
N ASP A 171 -5.51 5.49 24.96
CA ASP A 171 -5.83 4.59 26.06
C ASP A 171 -4.62 3.74 26.47
N LYS A 172 -3.77 4.31 27.31
CA LYS A 172 -2.55 3.65 27.78
C LYS A 172 -2.80 2.54 28.81
N ALA A 173 -4.00 2.46 29.39
CA ALA A 173 -4.37 1.39 30.28
C ALA A 173 -4.51 0.06 29.52
N ASN A 174 -5.15 0.09 28.36
CA ASN A 174 -5.33 -1.07 27.50
C ASN A 174 -4.18 -1.27 26.51
N TYR A 175 -3.49 -0.19 26.13
CA TYR A 175 -2.40 -0.20 25.12
C TYR A 175 -1.12 0.43 25.68
N PRO A 176 -0.46 -0.22 26.67
CA PRO A 176 0.73 0.33 27.30
C PRO A 176 1.92 0.40 26.36
N ASN A 177 2.85 1.28 26.69
CA ASN A 177 4.17 1.31 26.08
C ASN A 177 5.05 0.24 26.73
N PHE A 178 6.06 -0.27 25.99
CA PHE A 178 7.03 -1.23 26.50
C PHE A 178 8.40 -1.04 25.86
N ASN A 179 9.44 -1.64 26.43
CA ASN A 179 10.83 -1.65 25.96
C ASN A 179 11.44 -3.04 26.09
#